data_b86e88c9d877412602af7005711540f0
#
_entry.id   b86e88c9d877412602af7005711540f0
#
_cell.length_a   1.000
_cell.length_b   1.000
_cell.length_c   1.000
_cell.angle_alpha   90.00
_cell.angle_beta   90.00
_cell.angle_gamma   90.00
#
_symmetry.space_group_name_H-M   'P 1'
#
loop_
_entity.id
_entity.type
_entity.pdbx_description
1 polymer ?
#
loop_
_entity_poly.entity_id
_entity_poly.type
_entity_poly.pdbx_seq_one_letter_code
_entity_poly.pdbx_strand_id
1 'polypeptide(L)'
;MVSYKELGLVNTREMFAKAIKGGYAIPAFNFNNMEQLQAIIKAAAETKSPVILQVSKGARNYANQTLLRYMAQGAVEYAKELGWEHPQICLHLDHGDSFELCKSCVDFGFSSVMIDASSLPYEENIALTKKVVDYAHQFDVTVEAELGVLAGVEDEVSSAVSHYTKPEEVVDFATRTGCDSLAISIGTSHGAYKFTPEQCTRDPKTGRLVPPPLAFDVLDAVMEQLPGFPIVLHGSSSVPQEYVDMINKYGGKLPDAVGIPEEQLRKAAKSAVCKINIDSDSRLAFTAAVRKVFAEKPGEFDPRKYCGPARDLMEELYKHKIINVLGSDGKAE
;
A
#
# COMPACT_ATOMS: atom_id res chain seq x y z
N MET A 1 -7.94 23.34 -10.31
CA MET A 1 -6.82 22.54 -9.77
C MET A 1 -6.61 22.93 -8.32
N VAL A 2 -6.34 21.96 -7.44
CA VAL A 2 -5.98 22.17 -6.03
C VAL A 2 -4.59 21.59 -5.84
N SER A 3 -3.67 22.36 -5.27
CA SER A 3 -2.33 21.87 -4.97
C SER A 3 -2.38 20.99 -3.70
N TYR A 4 -1.66 19.89 -3.69
CA TYR A 4 -1.51 19.06 -2.48
C TYR A 4 -0.91 19.85 -1.31
N LYS A 5 -0.08 20.87 -1.60
CA LYS A 5 0.51 21.75 -0.58
C LYS A 5 -0.55 22.59 0.16
N GLU A 6 -1.62 22.99 -0.55
CA GLU A 6 -2.76 23.68 0.06
C GLU A 6 -3.55 22.78 1.02
N LEU A 7 -3.47 21.45 0.84
CA LEU A 7 -4.06 20.46 1.73
C LEU A 7 -3.16 20.06 2.90
N GLY A 8 -1.92 20.60 2.98
CA GLY A 8 -0.94 20.27 4.00
C GLY A 8 -0.23 18.91 3.79
N LEU A 9 -0.37 18.34 2.60
CA LEU A 9 0.25 17.06 2.24
C LEU A 9 1.70 17.24 1.78
N VAL A 10 2.47 16.15 1.78
CA VAL A 10 3.83 16.06 1.22
C VAL A 10 3.86 15.04 0.08
N ASN A 11 4.83 15.17 -0.84
CA ASN A 11 5.07 14.13 -1.84
C ASN A 11 6.07 13.07 -1.32
N THR A 12 6.37 12.06 -2.12
CA THR A 12 7.20 10.93 -1.67
C THR A 12 8.70 11.17 -1.74
N ARG A 13 9.18 12.24 -2.39
CA ARG A 13 10.60 12.41 -2.74
C ARG A 13 11.53 12.39 -1.51
N GLU A 14 11.28 13.26 -0.53
CA GLU A 14 12.08 13.29 0.69
C GLU A 14 11.82 12.08 1.58
N MET A 15 10.56 11.63 1.65
CA MET A 15 10.18 10.45 2.43
C MET A 15 10.98 9.22 1.98
N PHE A 16 11.07 8.98 0.67
CA PHE A 16 11.79 7.84 0.10
C PHE A 16 13.30 7.96 0.27
N ALA A 17 13.86 9.15 0.08
CA ALA A 17 15.28 9.37 0.32
C ALA A 17 15.69 9.07 1.78
N LYS A 18 14.88 9.50 2.75
CA LYS A 18 15.08 9.18 4.16
C LYS A 18 14.91 7.69 4.45
N ALA A 19 13.90 7.04 3.84
CA ALA A 19 13.61 5.62 4.03
C ALA A 19 14.77 4.73 3.55
N ILE A 20 15.29 4.98 2.34
CA ILE A 20 16.44 4.25 1.79
C ILE A 20 17.66 4.42 2.69
N LYS A 21 17.99 5.65 3.07
CA LYS A 21 19.12 5.94 3.93
C LYS A 21 18.99 5.33 5.32
N GLY A 22 17.77 5.26 5.84
CA GLY A 22 17.46 4.76 7.18
C GLY A 22 17.20 3.26 7.25
N GLY A 23 17.09 2.54 6.12
CA GLY A 23 16.83 1.11 6.08
C GLY A 23 15.45 0.75 6.64
N TYR A 24 14.41 1.50 6.27
CA TYR A 24 13.00 1.24 6.61
C TYR A 24 12.11 1.47 5.39
N ALA A 25 10.88 0.95 5.45
CA ALA A 25 9.88 1.24 4.42
C ALA A 25 8.73 2.08 4.99
N ILE A 26 8.18 2.96 4.18
CA ILE A 26 7.01 3.76 4.52
C ILE A 26 5.76 2.93 4.29
N PRO A 27 4.85 2.85 5.27
CA PRO A 27 3.57 2.18 5.08
C PRO A 27 2.72 2.92 4.07
N ALA A 28 2.23 2.20 3.06
CA ALA A 28 1.19 2.66 2.15
C ALA A 28 -0.09 1.89 2.48
N PHE A 29 -0.95 2.52 3.26
CA PHE A 29 -2.20 1.93 3.72
C PHE A 29 -3.36 2.38 2.83
N ASN A 30 -4.05 1.41 2.22
CA ASN A 30 -5.26 1.67 1.47
C ASN A 30 -6.42 1.98 2.42
N PHE A 31 -7.26 2.94 2.05
CA PHE A 31 -8.48 3.24 2.80
C PHE A 31 -9.67 3.51 1.87
N ASN A 32 -10.86 3.16 2.35
CA ASN A 32 -12.13 3.28 1.62
C ASN A 32 -13.15 4.11 2.39
N ASN A 33 -12.95 4.32 3.69
CA ASN A 33 -13.90 4.96 4.60
C ASN A 33 -13.20 5.74 5.70
N MET A 34 -14.00 6.48 6.48
CA MET A 34 -13.52 7.34 7.56
C MET A 34 -12.86 6.54 8.69
N GLU A 35 -13.38 5.36 9.02
CA GLU A 35 -12.88 4.54 10.12
C GLU A 35 -11.46 4.04 9.85
N GLN A 36 -11.18 3.60 8.61
CA GLN A 36 -9.82 3.22 8.19
C GLN A 36 -8.89 4.43 8.25
N LEU A 37 -9.32 5.58 7.72
CA LEU A 37 -8.52 6.80 7.74
C LEU A 37 -8.18 7.25 9.17
N GLN A 38 -9.15 7.25 10.08
CA GLN A 38 -8.92 7.61 11.48
C GLN A 38 -7.90 6.67 12.14
N ALA A 39 -8.02 5.36 11.91
CA ALA A 39 -7.10 4.38 12.46
C ALA A 39 -5.67 4.54 11.91
N ILE A 40 -5.52 4.81 10.61
CA ILE A 40 -4.21 5.06 9.98
C ILE A 40 -3.54 6.29 10.59
N ILE A 41 -4.27 7.41 10.66
CA ILE A 41 -3.70 8.67 11.15
C ILE A 41 -3.32 8.57 12.62
N LYS A 42 -4.17 7.94 13.42
CA LYS A 42 -3.88 7.74 14.86
C LYS A 42 -2.65 6.87 15.07
N ALA A 43 -2.56 5.74 14.36
CA ALA A 43 -1.38 4.87 14.42
C ALA A 43 -0.10 5.60 13.99
N ALA A 44 -0.15 6.36 12.88
CA ALA A 44 1.00 7.11 12.38
C ALA A 44 1.43 8.23 13.33
N ALA A 45 0.49 8.98 13.90
CA ALA A 45 0.78 10.05 14.86
C ALA A 45 1.39 9.50 16.16
N GLU A 46 0.81 8.45 16.74
CA GLU A 46 1.29 7.84 17.98
C GLU A 46 2.68 7.17 17.82
N THR A 47 2.97 6.62 16.66
CA THR A 47 4.26 6.00 16.37
C THR A 47 5.27 6.97 15.75
N LYS A 48 4.87 8.21 15.46
CA LYS A 48 5.69 9.21 14.74
C LYS A 48 6.24 8.65 13.43
N SER A 49 5.41 8.00 12.65
CA SER A 49 5.75 7.38 11.37
C SER A 49 5.26 8.22 10.20
N PRO A 50 6.08 8.46 9.16
CA PRO A 50 5.55 8.95 7.89
C PRO A 50 4.55 7.93 7.34
N VAL A 51 3.56 8.37 6.58
CA VAL A 51 2.51 7.50 6.04
C VAL A 51 2.05 7.93 4.65
N ILE A 52 1.74 6.95 3.81
CA ILE A 52 1.10 7.13 2.52
C ILE A 52 -0.36 6.66 2.65
N LEU A 53 -1.28 7.60 2.47
CA LEU A 53 -2.71 7.34 2.32
C LEU A 53 -2.96 6.91 0.88
N GLN A 54 -3.30 5.66 0.68
CA GLN A 54 -3.38 5.06 -0.64
C GLN A 54 -4.83 4.85 -1.07
N VAL A 55 -5.15 5.20 -2.31
CA VAL A 55 -6.51 5.16 -2.84
C VAL A 55 -6.49 4.59 -4.24
N SER A 56 -7.17 3.45 -4.43
CA SER A 56 -7.42 2.89 -5.76
C SER A 56 -8.51 3.66 -6.50
N LYS A 57 -8.67 3.41 -7.80
CA LYS A 57 -9.77 3.91 -8.61
C LYS A 57 -11.12 3.54 -8.00
N GLY A 58 -11.28 2.29 -7.56
CA GLY A 58 -12.49 1.80 -6.92
C GLY A 58 -12.80 2.51 -5.62
N ALA A 59 -11.81 2.68 -4.75
CA ALA A 59 -11.96 3.42 -3.50
C ALA A 59 -12.31 4.89 -3.74
N ARG A 60 -11.68 5.53 -4.74
CA ARG A 60 -11.98 6.91 -5.14
C ARG A 60 -13.41 7.07 -5.62
N ASN A 61 -13.91 6.13 -6.41
CA ASN A 61 -15.29 6.13 -6.89
C ASN A 61 -16.28 5.88 -5.74
N TYR A 62 -15.98 4.95 -4.85
CA TYR A 62 -16.80 4.64 -3.68
C TYR A 62 -16.93 5.82 -2.71
N ALA A 63 -15.81 6.43 -2.34
CA ALA A 63 -15.79 7.55 -1.39
C ALA A 63 -16.27 8.87 -1.99
N ASN A 64 -16.29 9.02 -3.30
CA ASN A 64 -16.41 10.26 -4.05
C ASN A 64 -15.16 11.15 -3.94
N GLN A 65 -14.66 11.59 -5.08
CA GLN A 65 -13.38 12.35 -5.16
C GLN A 65 -13.39 13.67 -4.37
N THR A 66 -14.52 14.35 -4.28
CA THR A 66 -14.63 15.61 -3.52
C THR A 66 -14.56 15.34 -2.02
N LEU A 67 -15.33 14.36 -1.52
CA LEU A 67 -15.29 13.97 -0.12
C LEU A 67 -13.90 13.48 0.28
N LEU A 68 -13.27 12.65 -0.56
CA LEU A 68 -11.95 12.11 -0.32
C LEU A 68 -10.87 13.20 -0.18
N ARG A 69 -10.93 14.26 -0.99
CA ARG A 69 -10.02 15.41 -0.85
C ARG A 69 -10.16 16.08 0.52
N TYR A 70 -11.38 16.34 0.97
CA TYR A 70 -11.62 16.93 2.28
C TYR A 70 -11.28 15.97 3.43
N MET A 71 -11.47 14.66 3.24
CA MET A 71 -11.00 13.66 4.19
C MET A 71 -9.46 13.67 4.31
N ALA A 72 -8.73 13.79 3.20
CA ALA A 72 -7.27 13.88 3.22
C ALA A 72 -6.78 15.17 3.90
N GLN A 73 -7.40 16.30 3.63
CA GLN A 73 -7.12 17.55 4.33
C GLN A 73 -7.45 17.44 5.83
N GLY A 74 -8.62 16.88 6.16
CA GLY A 74 -9.03 16.62 7.54
C GLY A 74 -8.08 15.66 8.27
N ALA A 75 -7.49 14.70 7.56
CA ALA A 75 -6.48 13.80 8.12
C ALA A 75 -5.22 14.56 8.59
N VAL A 76 -4.77 15.56 7.84
CA VAL A 76 -3.64 16.42 8.22
C VAL A 76 -3.98 17.23 9.48
N GLU A 77 -5.16 17.84 9.53
CA GLU A 77 -5.59 18.60 10.71
C GLU A 77 -5.78 17.69 11.92
N TYR A 78 -6.39 16.51 11.75
CA TYR A 78 -6.53 15.52 12.81
C TYR A 78 -5.18 15.04 13.35
N ALA A 79 -4.18 14.85 12.50
CA ALA A 79 -2.83 14.52 12.94
C ALA A 79 -2.23 15.62 13.84
N LYS A 80 -2.46 16.90 13.50
CA LYS A 80 -2.04 18.04 14.33
C LYS A 80 -2.76 18.07 15.68
N GLU A 81 -4.07 17.80 15.71
CA GLU A 81 -4.83 17.66 16.95
C GLU A 81 -4.27 16.57 17.87
N LEU A 82 -3.70 15.50 17.29
CA LEU A 82 -3.02 14.42 18.01
C LEU A 82 -1.57 14.78 18.44
N GLY A 83 -1.12 16.01 18.19
CA GLY A 83 0.21 16.49 18.57
C GLY A 83 1.31 16.25 17.53
N TRP A 84 0.96 15.86 16.30
CA TRP A 84 1.91 15.75 15.20
C TRP A 84 1.98 17.08 14.43
N GLU A 85 2.86 17.99 14.86
CA GLU A 85 2.91 19.38 14.38
C GLU A 85 3.20 19.48 12.87
N HIS A 86 4.06 18.61 12.36
CA HIS A 86 4.48 18.58 10.94
C HIS A 86 4.19 17.21 10.30
N PRO A 87 2.91 16.89 10.02
CA PRO A 87 2.54 15.58 9.52
C PRO A 87 3.20 15.25 8.18
N GLN A 88 3.87 14.11 8.11
CA GLN A 88 4.46 13.56 6.89
C GLN A 88 3.45 12.60 6.24
N ILE A 89 2.43 13.18 5.64
CA ILE A 89 1.29 12.45 5.03
C ILE A 89 1.27 12.69 3.53
N CYS A 90 1.37 11.62 2.75
CA CYS A 90 1.23 11.64 1.29
C CYS A 90 -0.13 11.07 0.90
N LEU A 91 -0.83 11.70 -0.05
CA LEU A 91 -2.02 11.12 -0.69
C LEU A 91 -1.62 10.58 -2.06
N HIS A 92 -1.81 9.27 -2.27
CA HIS A 92 -1.30 8.55 -3.42
C HIS A 92 -2.41 7.81 -4.17
N LEU A 93 -2.43 7.94 -5.51
CA LEU A 93 -3.25 7.08 -6.38
C LEU A 93 -2.54 5.73 -6.55
N ASP A 94 -3.24 4.66 -6.20
CA ASP A 94 -2.81 3.28 -6.33
C ASP A 94 -3.36 2.68 -7.63
N HIS A 95 -2.50 2.06 -8.44
CA HIS A 95 -2.84 1.44 -9.72
C HIS A 95 -3.70 2.31 -10.66
N GLY A 96 -3.21 3.49 -11.00
CA GLY A 96 -3.83 4.30 -12.06
C GLY A 96 -3.75 3.59 -13.41
N ASP A 97 -4.90 3.43 -14.08
CA ASP A 97 -5.04 2.68 -15.34
C ASP A 97 -4.95 3.55 -16.60
N SER A 98 -4.85 4.86 -16.44
CA SER A 98 -4.88 5.80 -17.56
C SER A 98 -4.26 7.15 -17.21
N PHE A 99 -3.79 7.85 -18.23
CA PHE A 99 -3.31 9.22 -18.08
C PHE A 99 -4.39 10.14 -17.51
N GLU A 100 -5.63 10.00 -17.96
CA GLU A 100 -6.77 10.81 -17.57
C GLU A 100 -7.07 10.67 -16.07
N LEU A 101 -6.98 9.46 -15.54
CA LEU A 101 -7.16 9.20 -14.10
C LEU A 101 -6.02 9.83 -13.29
N CYS A 102 -4.77 9.59 -13.68
CA CYS A 102 -3.59 10.18 -13.01
C CYS A 102 -3.68 11.72 -13.03
N LYS A 103 -3.98 12.30 -14.21
CA LYS A 103 -4.19 13.74 -14.36
C LYS A 103 -5.29 14.25 -13.43
N SER A 104 -6.43 13.57 -13.38
CA SER A 104 -7.54 13.96 -12.52
C SER A 104 -7.14 13.93 -11.04
N CYS A 105 -6.33 12.95 -10.59
CA CYS A 105 -5.84 12.90 -9.22
C CYS A 105 -4.88 14.05 -8.91
N VAL A 106 -3.94 14.35 -9.81
CA VAL A 106 -3.05 15.53 -9.69
C VAL A 106 -3.85 16.82 -9.56
N ASP A 107 -4.85 17.01 -10.42
CA ASP A 107 -5.71 18.20 -10.42
C ASP A 107 -6.54 18.35 -9.14
N PHE A 108 -6.79 17.25 -8.44
CA PHE A 108 -7.57 17.18 -7.20
C PHE A 108 -6.73 17.22 -5.90
N GLY A 109 -5.42 17.39 -6.00
CA GLY A 109 -4.55 17.55 -4.83
C GLY A 109 -3.89 16.28 -4.31
N PHE A 110 -3.78 15.24 -5.13
CA PHE A 110 -2.91 14.11 -4.82
C PHE A 110 -1.44 14.56 -4.89
N SER A 111 -0.63 14.12 -3.95
CA SER A 111 0.80 14.46 -3.87
C SER A 111 1.69 13.43 -4.56
N SER A 112 1.12 12.27 -4.89
CA SER A 112 1.77 11.20 -5.64
C SER A 112 0.73 10.43 -6.45
N VAL A 113 1.10 9.91 -7.61
CA VAL A 113 0.25 9.05 -8.44
C VAL A 113 1.06 7.87 -8.95
N MET A 114 0.44 6.69 -9.04
CA MET A 114 0.99 5.57 -9.77
C MET A 114 0.29 5.40 -11.10
N ILE A 115 1.06 5.17 -12.15
CA ILE A 115 0.59 4.66 -13.43
C ILE A 115 1.00 3.20 -13.56
N ASP A 116 0.04 2.31 -13.64
CA ASP A 116 0.26 0.89 -13.89
C ASP A 116 -0.03 0.58 -15.35
N ALA A 117 1.03 0.53 -16.14
CA ALA A 117 1.02 0.13 -17.54
C ALA A 117 1.81 -1.18 -17.74
N SER A 118 2.03 -1.96 -16.68
CA SER A 118 2.84 -3.17 -16.69
C SER A 118 2.28 -4.28 -17.60
N SER A 119 0.98 -4.27 -17.84
CA SER A 119 0.30 -5.19 -18.76
C SER A 119 0.48 -4.85 -20.24
N LEU A 120 0.97 -3.66 -20.56
CA LEU A 120 1.23 -3.21 -21.92
C LEU A 120 2.61 -3.68 -22.41
N PRO A 121 2.86 -3.71 -23.73
CA PRO A 121 4.20 -3.88 -24.26
C PRO A 121 5.18 -2.84 -23.69
N TYR A 122 6.45 -3.23 -23.50
CA TYR A 122 7.48 -2.43 -22.83
C TYR A 122 7.56 -0.97 -23.33
N GLU A 123 7.57 -0.74 -24.63
CA GLU A 123 7.63 0.59 -25.23
C GLU A 123 6.34 1.42 -24.96
N GLU A 124 5.20 0.75 -24.91
CA GLU A 124 3.93 1.43 -24.58
C GLU A 124 3.85 1.78 -23.10
N ASN A 125 4.37 0.91 -22.22
CA ASN A 125 4.51 1.20 -20.80
C ASN A 125 5.40 2.45 -20.59
N ILE A 126 6.57 2.50 -21.24
CA ILE A 126 7.46 3.68 -21.19
C ILE A 126 6.74 4.94 -21.67
N ALA A 127 6.06 4.86 -22.82
CA ALA A 127 5.41 6.02 -23.41
C ALA A 127 4.28 6.57 -22.52
N LEU A 128 3.44 5.70 -21.96
CA LEU A 128 2.35 6.10 -21.07
C LEU A 128 2.89 6.62 -19.74
N THR A 129 3.86 5.93 -19.13
CA THR A 129 4.49 6.35 -17.89
C THR A 129 5.14 7.74 -18.05
N LYS A 130 5.91 7.94 -19.12
CA LYS A 130 6.53 9.23 -19.39
C LYS A 130 5.50 10.34 -19.55
N LYS A 131 4.38 10.09 -20.22
CA LYS A 131 3.28 11.07 -20.39
C LYS A 131 2.72 11.51 -19.04
N VAL A 132 2.57 10.57 -18.09
CA VAL A 132 2.12 10.89 -16.72
C VAL A 132 3.17 11.68 -15.97
N VAL A 133 4.45 11.28 -16.04
CA VAL A 133 5.58 11.98 -15.42
C VAL A 133 5.69 13.41 -15.92
N ASP A 134 5.66 13.63 -17.23
CA ASP A 134 5.76 14.96 -17.83
C ASP A 134 4.63 15.89 -17.39
N TYR A 135 3.45 15.34 -17.08
CA TYR A 135 2.34 16.13 -16.53
C TYR A 135 2.51 16.38 -15.01
N ALA A 136 2.71 15.33 -14.23
CA ALA A 136 2.71 15.40 -12.78
C ALA A 136 3.87 16.27 -12.22
N HIS A 137 5.04 16.18 -12.84
CA HIS A 137 6.22 16.95 -12.42
C HIS A 137 6.04 18.45 -12.59
N GLN A 138 5.16 18.95 -13.46
CA GLN A 138 4.83 20.39 -13.57
C GLN A 138 4.23 20.93 -12.25
N PHE A 139 3.66 20.07 -11.43
CA PHE A 139 2.99 20.38 -10.17
C PHE A 139 3.74 19.84 -8.94
N ASP A 140 4.99 19.38 -9.12
CA ASP A 140 5.80 18.76 -8.07
C ASP A 140 5.16 17.50 -7.46
N VAL A 141 4.30 16.80 -8.22
CA VAL A 141 3.69 15.53 -7.84
C VAL A 141 4.58 14.39 -8.29
N THR A 142 4.89 13.46 -7.38
CA THR A 142 5.73 12.30 -7.68
C THR A 142 4.97 11.19 -8.41
N VAL A 143 5.67 10.43 -9.24
CA VAL A 143 5.10 9.36 -10.05
C VAL A 143 5.79 8.03 -9.75
N GLU A 144 4.97 7.05 -9.38
CA GLU A 144 5.34 5.64 -9.29
C GLU A 144 4.98 4.95 -10.60
N ALA A 145 5.85 4.07 -11.06
CA ALA A 145 5.59 3.21 -12.23
C ALA A 145 5.75 1.74 -11.84
N GLU A 146 5.35 0.83 -12.72
CA GLU A 146 5.48 -0.61 -12.49
C GLU A 146 6.19 -1.30 -13.66
N LEU A 147 7.13 -2.18 -13.33
CA LEU A 147 7.84 -3.04 -14.28
C LEU A 147 7.84 -4.48 -13.75
N GLY A 148 7.35 -5.39 -14.60
CA GLY A 148 6.94 -6.73 -14.20
C GLY A 148 5.44 -6.78 -13.97
N VAL A 149 4.87 -7.98 -13.79
CA VAL A 149 3.43 -8.17 -13.58
C VAL A 149 3.19 -8.99 -12.32
N LEU A 150 2.34 -8.50 -11.45
CA LEU A 150 1.92 -9.23 -10.25
C LEU A 150 0.65 -10.05 -10.55
N ALA A 151 0.63 -11.29 -10.07
CA ALA A 151 -0.59 -12.11 -10.09
C ALA A 151 -1.58 -11.67 -8.98
N GLY A 152 -2.79 -12.23 -9.03
CA GLY A 152 -3.84 -12.01 -8.05
C GLY A 152 -4.89 -11.00 -8.51
N VAL A 153 -5.81 -10.68 -7.60
CA VAL A 153 -6.92 -9.75 -7.85
C VAL A 153 -6.98 -8.75 -6.69
N GLU A 154 -6.92 -7.47 -7.03
CA GLU A 154 -7.12 -6.36 -6.09
C GLU A 154 -7.86 -5.24 -6.83
N ASP A 155 -9.06 -4.93 -6.35
CA ASP A 155 -9.99 -4.00 -6.99
C ASP A 155 -10.14 -4.27 -8.50
N GLU A 156 -9.68 -3.36 -9.37
CA GLU A 156 -9.76 -3.48 -10.82
C GLU A 156 -8.54 -4.18 -11.46
N VAL A 157 -7.49 -4.47 -10.67
CA VAL A 157 -6.27 -5.12 -11.15
C VAL A 157 -6.38 -6.63 -11.02
N SER A 158 -6.14 -7.36 -12.10
CA SER A 158 -6.12 -8.82 -12.07
C SER A 158 -5.14 -9.40 -13.08
N SER A 159 -4.36 -10.39 -12.64
CA SER A 159 -3.53 -11.21 -13.50
C SER A 159 -3.49 -12.66 -13.02
N ALA A 160 -3.54 -13.60 -13.94
CA ALA A 160 -3.44 -15.03 -13.62
C ALA A 160 -2.00 -15.48 -13.33
N VAL A 161 -1.01 -14.73 -13.81
CA VAL A 161 0.42 -15.12 -13.77
C VAL A 161 1.27 -13.91 -13.38
N SER A 162 2.27 -14.13 -12.51
CA SER A 162 3.31 -13.15 -12.25
C SER A 162 4.43 -13.24 -13.28
N HIS A 163 4.91 -12.09 -13.73
CA HIS A 163 6.15 -11.97 -14.49
C HIS A 163 7.14 -11.13 -13.68
N TYR A 164 8.20 -11.74 -13.20
CA TYR A 164 9.22 -11.03 -12.41
C TYR A 164 9.87 -9.93 -13.22
N THR A 165 10.21 -8.86 -12.53
CA THR A 165 10.97 -7.74 -13.09
C THR A 165 12.31 -8.24 -13.61
N LYS A 166 12.66 -7.81 -14.81
CA LYS A 166 13.98 -8.11 -15.41
C LYS A 166 14.97 -7.01 -15.02
N PRO A 167 16.00 -7.32 -14.22
CA PRO A 167 16.95 -6.32 -13.76
C PRO A 167 17.63 -5.53 -14.86
N GLU A 168 17.86 -6.15 -16.03
CA GLU A 168 18.49 -5.51 -17.20
C GLU A 168 17.64 -4.41 -17.85
N GLU A 169 16.32 -4.37 -17.58
CA GLU A 169 15.40 -3.38 -18.16
C GLU A 169 15.23 -2.14 -17.25
N VAL A 170 15.59 -2.21 -15.95
CA VAL A 170 15.22 -1.17 -14.97
C VAL A 170 15.89 0.17 -15.20
N VAL A 171 17.15 0.18 -15.66
CA VAL A 171 17.91 1.42 -15.92
C VAL A 171 17.35 2.17 -17.12
N ASP A 172 17.11 1.44 -18.22
CA ASP A 172 16.51 2.03 -19.42
C ASP A 172 15.11 2.57 -19.11
N PHE A 173 14.28 1.77 -18.43
CA PHE A 173 12.92 2.16 -18.04
C PHE A 173 12.92 3.43 -17.17
N ALA A 174 13.65 3.43 -16.07
CA ALA A 174 13.70 4.58 -15.14
C ALA A 174 14.26 5.85 -15.82
N THR A 175 15.29 5.70 -16.65
CA THR A 175 15.92 6.82 -17.37
C THR A 175 14.97 7.41 -18.41
N ARG A 176 14.30 6.58 -19.18
CA ARG A 176 13.42 7.03 -20.29
C ARG A 176 12.09 7.58 -19.77
N THR A 177 11.58 7.04 -18.69
CA THR A 177 10.31 7.50 -18.09
C THR A 177 10.49 8.71 -17.18
N GLY A 178 11.58 8.76 -16.41
CA GLY A 178 11.83 9.75 -15.36
C GLY A 178 10.93 9.59 -14.14
N CYS A 179 10.39 8.37 -13.91
CA CYS A 179 9.57 8.09 -12.72
C CYS A 179 10.38 8.26 -11.42
N ASP A 180 9.69 8.60 -10.33
CA ASP A 180 10.31 8.86 -9.03
C ASP A 180 10.50 7.57 -8.18
N SER A 181 9.74 6.53 -8.49
CA SER A 181 9.85 5.21 -7.85
C SER A 181 9.35 4.10 -8.78
N LEU A 182 9.78 2.88 -8.50
CA LEU A 182 9.48 1.72 -9.34
C LEU A 182 8.94 0.57 -8.50
N ALA A 183 7.69 0.18 -8.76
CA ALA A 183 7.13 -1.06 -8.29
C ALA A 183 7.72 -2.23 -9.08
N ILE A 184 8.18 -3.26 -8.38
CA ILE A 184 8.78 -4.45 -8.98
C ILE A 184 8.04 -5.72 -8.56
N SER A 185 8.08 -6.72 -9.43
CA SER A 185 7.53 -8.05 -9.18
C SER A 185 8.64 -9.01 -8.77
N ILE A 186 8.58 -9.50 -7.53
CA ILE A 186 9.53 -10.47 -6.95
C ILE A 186 8.84 -11.65 -6.26
N GLY A 187 7.58 -11.92 -6.64
CA GLY A 187 6.79 -13.03 -6.08
C GLY A 187 5.74 -12.61 -5.05
N THR A 188 5.50 -11.31 -4.86
CA THR A 188 4.29 -10.82 -4.19
C THR A 188 3.06 -10.99 -5.10
N SER A 189 1.87 -10.96 -4.52
CA SER A 189 0.61 -11.14 -5.26
C SER A 189 -0.52 -10.36 -4.59
N HIS A 190 -1.48 -9.87 -5.38
CA HIS A 190 -2.61 -9.11 -4.89
C HIS A 190 -3.65 -9.97 -4.15
N GLY A 191 -4.47 -9.34 -3.28
CA GLY A 191 -5.57 -9.98 -2.56
C GLY A 191 -5.14 -10.82 -1.35
N ALA A 192 -6.09 -11.54 -0.75
CA ALA A 192 -5.89 -12.41 0.42
C ALA A 192 -5.55 -13.86 0.04
N TYR A 193 -5.73 -14.25 -1.20
CA TYR A 193 -5.38 -15.56 -1.77
C TYR A 193 -4.18 -15.40 -2.70
N LYS A 194 -3.05 -15.02 -2.10
CA LYS A 194 -1.82 -14.69 -2.85
C LYS A 194 -1.19 -15.90 -3.52
N PHE A 195 -1.40 -17.08 -2.95
CA PHE A 195 -0.85 -18.34 -3.41
C PHE A 195 -1.90 -19.44 -3.36
N THR A 196 -1.86 -20.36 -4.31
CA THR A 196 -2.69 -21.57 -4.22
C THR A 196 -2.07 -22.56 -3.21
N PRO A 197 -2.86 -23.49 -2.63
CA PRO A 197 -2.32 -24.50 -1.72
C PRO A 197 -1.17 -25.32 -2.33
N GLU A 198 -1.18 -25.53 -3.66
CA GLU A 198 -0.16 -26.28 -4.40
C GLU A 198 1.17 -25.52 -4.51
N GLN A 199 1.14 -24.19 -4.46
CA GLN A 199 2.32 -23.33 -4.46
C GLN A 199 2.97 -23.25 -3.08
N CYS A 200 2.24 -23.64 -2.03
CA CYS A 200 2.68 -23.55 -0.63
C CYS A 200 3.16 -24.90 -0.10
N THR A 201 4.01 -24.85 0.90
CA THR A 201 4.25 -25.99 1.81
C THR A 201 3.31 -25.88 3.02
N ARG A 202 3.22 -26.94 3.83
CA ARG A 202 2.47 -26.89 5.09
C ARG A 202 3.45 -26.99 6.26
N ASP A 203 3.30 -26.06 7.20
CA ASP A 203 4.00 -26.13 8.46
C ASP A 203 3.57 -27.40 9.22
N PRO A 204 4.51 -28.29 9.58
CA PRO A 204 4.17 -29.58 10.22
C PRO A 204 3.59 -29.45 11.63
N LYS A 205 3.79 -28.29 12.29
CA LYS A 205 3.30 -28.06 13.66
C LYS A 205 1.92 -27.43 13.68
N THR A 206 1.67 -26.48 12.79
CA THR A 206 0.43 -25.69 12.76
C THR A 206 -0.54 -26.13 11.68
N GLY A 207 -0.08 -26.88 10.66
CA GLY A 207 -0.84 -27.24 9.47
C GLY A 207 -1.13 -26.08 8.52
N ARG A 208 -0.65 -24.88 8.82
CA ARG A 208 -0.87 -23.67 8.01
C ARG A 208 -0.05 -23.68 6.73
N LEU A 209 -0.55 -23.00 5.72
CA LEU A 209 0.17 -22.79 4.47
C LEU A 209 1.36 -21.86 4.70
N VAL A 210 2.49 -22.22 4.12
CA VAL A 210 3.72 -21.42 4.09
C VAL A 210 4.02 -21.12 2.63
N PRO A 211 3.97 -19.85 2.21
CA PRO A 211 4.21 -19.46 0.83
C PRO A 211 5.70 -19.63 0.44
N PRO A 212 5.99 -19.67 -0.87
CA PRO A 212 7.38 -19.64 -1.33
C PRO A 212 8.07 -18.33 -0.92
N PRO A 213 9.41 -18.33 -0.78
CA PRO A 213 10.16 -17.11 -0.49
C PRO A 213 10.08 -16.12 -1.64
N LEU A 214 10.18 -14.82 -1.33
CA LEU A 214 10.34 -13.78 -2.32
C LEU A 214 11.68 -13.93 -3.05
N ALA A 215 11.72 -13.54 -4.34
CA ALA A 215 12.93 -13.55 -5.16
C ALA A 215 13.86 -12.37 -4.80
N PHE A 216 14.54 -12.48 -3.66
CA PHE A 216 15.48 -11.47 -3.21
C PHE A 216 16.68 -11.29 -4.14
N ASP A 217 17.07 -12.32 -4.89
CA ASP A 217 18.07 -12.26 -5.94
C ASP A 217 17.69 -11.26 -7.06
N VAL A 218 16.41 -11.20 -7.42
CA VAL A 218 15.89 -10.20 -8.36
C VAL A 218 15.97 -8.80 -7.74
N LEU A 219 15.56 -8.62 -6.48
CA LEU A 219 15.67 -7.35 -5.77
C LEU A 219 17.12 -6.87 -5.68
N ASP A 220 18.04 -7.75 -5.31
CA ASP A 220 19.48 -7.45 -5.20
C ASP A 220 20.04 -7.02 -6.55
N ALA A 221 19.70 -7.73 -7.64
CA ALA A 221 20.13 -7.39 -9.00
C ALA A 221 19.54 -6.03 -9.46
N VAL A 222 18.28 -5.71 -9.13
CA VAL A 222 17.69 -4.40 -9.41
C VAL A 222 18.43 -3.30 -8.65
N MET A 223 18.76 -3.51 -7.38
CA MET A 223 19.50 -2.55 -6.56
C MET A 223 20.92 -2.31 -7.07
N GLU A 224 21.58 -3.32 -7.63
CA GLU A 224 22.90 -3.17 -8.26
C GLU A 224 22.82 -2.31 -9.54
N GLN A 225 21.74 -2.45 -10.31
CA GLN A 225 21.53 -1.69 -11.55
C GLN A 225 21.07 -0.24 -11.28
N LEU A 226 20.27 -0.02 -10.23
CA LEU A 226 19.72 1.29 -9.84
C LEU A 226 20.09 1.62 -8.38
N PRO A 227 21.36 1.92 -8.06
CA PRO A 227 21.77 2.20 -6.68
C PRO A 227 21.04 3.42 -6.10
N GLY A 228 20.37 3.23 -4.95
CA GLY A 228 19.67 4.30 -4.25
C GLY A 228 18.37 4.77 -4.90
N PHE A 229 17.88 4.10 -5.94
CA PHE A 229 16.60 4.39 -6.55
C PHE A 229 15.45 3.80 -5.69
N PRO A 230 14.34 4.55 -5.49
CA PRO A 230 13.22 4.08 -4.69
C PRO A 230 12.48 2.88 -5.29
N ILE A 231 12.48 1.76 -4.58
CA ILE A 231 11.78 0.53 -4.96
C ILE A 231 10.53 0.37 -4.10
N VAL A 232 9.46 -0.12 -4.72
CA VAL A 232 8.15 -0.33 -4.09
C VAL A 232 7.72 -1.79 -4.23
N LEU A 233 7.08 -2.33 -3.19
CA LEU A 233 6.44 -3.64 -3.23
C LEU A 233 4.92 -3.52 -3.11
N HIS A 234 4.23 -4.00 -4.13
CA HIS A 234 2.79 -4.23 -4.15
C HIS A 234 2.45 -5.66 -3.72
N GLY A 235 1.17 -5.95 -3.50
CA GLY A 235 0.70 -7.28 -3.16
C GLY A 235 1.32 -7.84 -1.86
N SER A 236 1.68 -7.00 -0.91
CA SER A 236 2.54 -7.32 0.22
C SER A 236 1.82 -7.48 1.56
N SER A 237 0.49 -7.55 1.58
CA SER A 237 -0.26 -7.85 2.81
C SER A 237 0.14 -9.23 3.35
N SER A 238 0.28 -9.35 4.68
CA SER A 238 0.71 -10.59 5.33
C SER A 238 -0.43 -11.55 5.61
N VAL A 239 -1.68 -11.11 5.46
CA VAL A 239 -2.89 -11.90 5.74
C VAL A 239 -2.82 -12.51 7.15
N PRO A 240 -2.87 -11.70 8.22
CA PRO A 240 -2.71 -12.18 9.58
C PRO A 240 -3.74 -13.27 9.89
N GLN A 241 -3.26 -14.44 10.25
CA GLN A 241 -4.10 -15.63 10.41
C GLN A 241 -5.09 -15.50 11.56
N GLU A 242 -4.80 -14.67 12.55
CA GLU A 242 -5.74 -14.37 13.64
C GLU A 242 -7.04 -13.73 13.14
N TYR A 243 -6.97 -12.86 12.13
CA TYR A 243 -8.17 -12.24 11.54
C TYR A 243 -8.91 -13.21 10.63
N VAL A 244 -8.19 -14.05 9.89
CA VAL A 244 -8.77 -15.14 9.09
C VAL A 244 -9.55 -16.10 10.00
N ASP A 245 -8.92 -16.54 11.09
CA ASP A 245 -9.54 -17.42 12.08
C ASP A 245 -10.77 -16.77 12.73
N MET A 246 -10.67 -15.48 13.07
CA MET A 246 -11.80 -14.73 13.65
C MET A 246 -12.96 -14.60 12.66
N ILE A 247 -12.69 -14.28 11.40
CA ILE A 247 -13.71 -14.19 10.34
C ILE A 247 -14.42 -15.54 10.17
N ASN A 248 -13.66 -16.63 10.09
CA ASN A 248 -14.20 -17.98 9.93
C ASN A 248 -15.01 -18.41 11.15
N LYS A 249 -14.54 -18.10 12.36
CA LYS A 249 -15.26 -18.38 13.62
C LYS A 249 -16.61 -17.67 13.68
N TYR A 250 -16.71 -16.46 13.16
CA TYR A 250 -17.91 -15.62 13.24
C TYR A 250 -18.71 -15.60 11.92
N GLY A 251 -18.76 -16.77 11.25
CA GLY A 251 -19.68 -17.01 10.12
C GLY A 251 -19.13 -16.56 8.76
N GLY A 252 -17.83 -16.26 8.66
CA GLY A 252 -17.16 -16.06 7.38
C GLY A 252 -16.68 -17.37 6.77
N LYS A 253 -16.12 -17.27 5.55
CA LYS A 253 -15.55 -18.40 4.84
C LYS A 253 -14.34 -17.96 4.04
N LEU A 254 -13.17 -18.05 4.65
CA LEU A 254 -11.88 -17.75 4.05
C LEU A 254 -10.95 -18.97 4.20
N PRO A 255 -11.16 -20.04 3.42
CA PRO A 255 -10.28 -21.19 3.45
C PRO A 255 -8.95 -20.83 2.75
N ASP A 256 -7.83 -21.34 3.28
CA ASP A 256 -6.51 -21.27 2.63
C ASP A 256 -6.01 -19.84 2.30
N ALA A 257 -6.55 -18.82 2.95
CA ALA A 257 -6.04 -17.46 2.81
C ALA A 257 -4.63 -17.35 3.40
N VAL A 258 -3.67 -16.86 2.60
CA VAL A 258 -2.26 -16.75 2.99
C VAL A 258 -1.62 -15.54 2.34
N GLY A 259 -0.74 -14.86 3.06
CA GLY A 259 -0.03 -13.66 2.62
C GLY A 259 1.48 -13.80 2.68
N ILE A 260 2.17 -12.68 2.54
CA ILE A 260 3.64 -12.63 2.58
C ILE A 260 4.10 -12.66 4.04
N PRO A 261 5.05 -13.54 4.41
CA PRO A 261 5.60 -13.57 5.77
C PRO A 261 6.24 -12.23 6.17
N GLU A 262 5.92 -11.75 7.37
CA GLU A 262 6.37 -10.43 7.83
C GLU A 262 7.88 -10.30 7.96
N GLU A 263 8.59 -11.39 8.24
CA GLU A 263 10.06 -11.42 8.25
C GLU A 263 10.66 -11.14 6.86
N GLN A 264 10.01 -11.57 5.78
CA GLN A 264 10.43 -11.27 4.41
C GLN A 264 10.17 -9.80 4.07
N LEU A 265 9.04 -9.24 4.49
CA LEU A 265 8.75 -7.81 4.35
C LEU A 265 9.75 -6.97 5.14
N ARG A 266 10.08 -7.38 6.38
CA ARG A 266 11.10 -6.71 7.19
C ARG A 266 12.49 -6.78 6.55
N LYS A 267 12.83 -7.89 5.92
CA LYS A 267 14.07 -8.00 5.15
C LYS A 267 14.09 -7.04 3.97
N ALA A 268 13.00 -6.98 3.19
CA ALA A 268 12.86 -6.06 2.06
C ALA A 268 12.95 -4.59 2.51
N ALA A 269 12.28 -4.21 3.59
CA ALA A 269 12.31 -2.85 4.15
C ALA A 269 13.69 -2.35 4.58
N LYS A 270 14.63 -3.25 4.84
CA LYS A 270 16.04 -2.92 5.14
C LYS A 270 16.91 -2.70 3.90
N SER A 271 16.33 -2.79 2.71
CA SER A 271 17.00 -2.60 1.42
C SER A 271 16.57 -1.27 0.76
N ALA A 272 16.58 -1.17 -0.56
CA ALA A 272 16.04 -0.03 -1.29
C ALA A 272 14.50 -0.02 -1.40
N VAL A 273 13.81 -1.00 -0.80
CA VAL A 273 12.34 -0.99 -0.72
C VAL A 273 11.92 0.05 0.30
N CYS A 274 11.45 1.18 -0.20
CA CYS A 274 11.08 2.34 0.62
C CYS A 274 9.58 2.54 0.82
N LYS A 275 8.75 1.75 0.12
CA LYS A 275 7.27 1.73 0.25
C LYS A 275 6.78 0.29 0.16
N ILE A 276 5.87 -0.09 1.05
CA ILE A 276 5.20 -1.39 1.04
C ILE A 276 3.70 -1.17 1.15
N ASN A 277 2.96 -1.72 0.18
CA ASN A 277 1.50 -1.62 0.11
C ASN A 277 0.81 -2.63 1.03
N ILE A 278 -0.13 -2.16 1.82
CA ILE A 278 -0.92 -2.96 2.77
C ILE A 278 -2.40 -2.58 2.63
N ASP A 279 -3.20 -3.47 2.05
CA ASP A 279 -4.65 -3.32 1.91
C ASP A 279 -5.41 -4.49 2.55
N SER A 280 -5.21 -5.72 2.08
CA SER A 280 -5.97 -6.90 2.54
C SER A 280 -5.96 -7.07 4.05
N ASP A 281 -4.86 -6.77 4.73
CA ASP A 281 -4.75 -6.87 6.18
C ASP A 281 -5.75 -5.97 6.89
N SER A 282 -5.93 -4.75 6.40
CA SER A 282 -6.90 -3.78 6.92
C SER A 282 -8.34 -4.24 6.74
N ARG A 283 -8.64 -4.76 5.53
CA ARG A 283 -9.96 -5.31 5.20
C ARG A 283 -10.30 -6.50 6.08
N LEU A 284 -9.33 -7.38 6.36
CA LEU A 284 -9.50 -8.53 7.25
C LEU A 284 -9.75 -8.10 8.70
N ALA A 285 -8.96 -7.17 9.24
CA ALA A 285 -9.13 -6.67 10.61
C ALA A 285 -10.51 -6.02 10.80
N PHE A 286 -10.91 -5.15 9.87
CA PHE A 286 -12.23 -4.51 9.89
C PHE A 286 -13.36 -5.55 9.87
N THR A 287 -13.31 -6.47 8.92
CA THR A 287 -14.33 -7.50 8.75
C THR A 287 -14.42 -8.43 9.96
N ALA A 288 -13.28 -8.83 10.52
CA ALA A 288 -13.20 -9.68 11.71
C ALA A 288 -13.91 -9.04 12.91
N ALA A 289 -13.62 -7.76 13.19
CA ALA A 289 -14.20 -7.03 14.31
C ALA A 289 -15.73 -6.83 14.13
N VAL A 290 -16.17 -6.43 12.95
CA VAL A 290 -17.60 -6.24 12.66
C VAL A 290 -18.38 -7.56 12.79
N ARG A 291 -17.85 -8.66 12.22
CA ARG A 291 -18.47 -10.00 12.36
C ARG A 291 -18.54 -10.44 13.82
N LYS A 292 -17.50 -10.22 14.60
CA LYS A 292 -17.47 -10.52 16.03
C LYS A 292 -18.61 -9.82 16.75
N VAL A 293 -18.79 -8.51 16.52
CA VAL A 293 -19.85 -7.74 17.18
C VAL A 293 -21.21 -8.30 16.81
N PHE A 294 -21.51 -8.55 15.55
CA PHE A 294 -22.82 -9.09 15.12
C PHE A 294 -23.10 -10.51 15.64
N ALA A 295 -22.05 -11.33 15.78
CA ALA A 295 -22.20 -12.68 16.35
C ALA A 295 -22.42 -12.65 17.86
N GLU A 296 -21.67 -11.82 18.59
CA GLU A 296 -21.75 -11.76 20.06
C GLU A 296 -22.88 -10.86 20.56
N LYS A 297 -23.32 -9.89 19.74
CA LYS A 297 -24.39 -8.93 20.05
C LYS A 297 -25.35 -8.82 18.85
N PRO A 298 -26.15 -9.87 18.58
CA PRO A 298 -26.98 -9.94 17.37
C PRO A 298 -28.07 -8.86 17.27
N GLY A 299 -28.39 -8.16 18.36
CA GLY A 299 -29.31 -7.03 18.38
C GLY A 299 -28.64 -5.67 18.14
N GLU A 300 -27.32 -5.62 17.91
CA GLU A 300 -26.62 -4.35 17.71
C GLU A 300 -26.87 -3.80 16.30
N PHE A 301 -27.27 -2.53 16.21
CA PHE A 301 -27.56 -1.87 14.94
C PHE A 301 -27.01 -0.42 14.87
N ASP A 302 -26.28 0.04 15.90
CA ASP A 302 -25.61 1.34 15.88
C ASP A 302 -24.24 1.20 15.19
N PRO A 303 -23.99 1.86 14.02
CA PRO A 303 -22.71 1.80 13.32
C PRO A 303 -21.50 2.12 14.21
N ARG A 304 -21.64 3.03 15.16
CA ARG A 304 -20.56 3.39 16.10
C ARG A 304 -20.13 2.21 16.97
N LYS A 305 -21.04 1.28 17.24
CA LYS A 305 -20.83 0.10 18.11
C LYS A 305 -20.18 -1.08 17.40
N TYR A 306 -20.25 -1.15 16.08
CA TYR A 306 -19.54 -2.17 15.31
C TYR A 306 -18.39 -1.63 14.47
N CYS A 307 -18.43 -0.38 14.00
CA CYS A 307 -17.30 0.27 13.36
C CYS A 307 -16.21 0.75 14.37
N GLY A 308 -16.60 1.14 15.58
CA GLY A 308 -15.65 1.55 16.63
C GLY A 308 -14.62 0.46 16.95
N PRO A 309 -15.04 -0.75 17.37
CA PRO A 309 -14.12 -1.87 17.58
C PRO A 309 -13.30 -2.26 16.35
N ALA A 310 -13.87 -2.09 15.14
CA ALA A 310 -13.13 -2.32 13.89
C ALA A 310 -12.02 -1.30 13.70
N ARG A 311 -12.27 -0.02 13.97
CA ARG A 311 -11.26 1.04 13.93
C ARG A 311 -10.14 0.76 14.93
N ASP A 312 -10.48 0.40 16.16
CA ASP A 312 -9.49 0.13 17.22
C ASP A 312 -8.59 -1.06 16.84
N LEU A 313 -9.17 -2.14 16.29
CA LEU A 313 -8.40 -3.30 15.83
C LEU A 313 -7.47 -2.96 14.64
N MET A 314 -7.93 -2.12 13.72
CA MET A 314 -7.09 -1.65 12.61
C MET A 314 -5.95 -0.75 13.11
N GLU A 315 -6.19 0.10 14.10
CA GLU A 315 -5.14 0.94 14.70
C GLU A 315 -4.01 0.08 15.29
N GLU A 316 -4.35 -0.98 16.01
CA GLU A 316 -3.37 -1.94 16.55
C GLU A 316 -2.59 -2.63 15.42
N LEU A 317 -3.28 -3.07 14.36
CA LEU A 317 -2.65 -3.63 13.17
C LEU A 317 -1.66 -2.67 12.54
N TYR A 318 -2.05 -1.40 12.32
CA TYR A 318 -1.18 -0.41 11.69
C TYR A 318 0.05 -0.11 12.54
N LYS A 319 -0.09 0.01 13.86
CA LYS A 319 1.04 0.17 14.78
C LYS A 319 1.99 -1.03 14.70
N HIS A 320 1.44 -2.25 14.68
CA HIS A 320 2.26 -3.45 14.52
C HIS A 320 3.06 -3.43 13.20
N LYS A 321 2.41 -3.07 12.08
CA LYS A 321 3.09 -2.96 10.78
C LYS A 321 4.19 -1.90 10.80
N ILE A 322 3.92 -0.73 11.33
CA ILE A 322 4.87 0.38 11.42
C ILE A 322 6.12 -0.04 12.21
N ILE A 323 5.92 -0.57 13.41
CA ILE A 323 7.01 -0.87 14.34
C ILE A 323 7.75 -2.15 13.97
N ASN A 324 7.02 -3.26 13.81
CA ASN A 324 7.63 -4.59 13.75
C ASN A 324 7.99 -5.03 12.32
N VAL A 325 7.27 -4.54 11.32
CA VAL A 325 7.44 -4.97 9.93
C VAL A 325 8.23 -3.95 9.12
N LEU A 326 7.81 -2.69 9.12
CA LEU A 326 8.39 -1.65 8.26
C LEU A 326 9.52 -0.87 8.93
N GLY A 327 9.50 -0.71 10.25
CA GLY A 327 10.50 -0.02 11.04
C GLY A 327 10.52 1.49 10.81
N SER A 328 9.36 2.05 10.51
CA SER A 328 9.19 3.48 10.24
C SER A 328 8.80 4.32 11.46
N ASP A 329 8.68 3.69 12.63
CA ASP A 329 8.44 4.38 13.90
C ASP A 329 9.55 5.38 14.23
N GLY A 330 9.19 6.56 14.71
CA GLY A 330 10.11 7.65 15.00
C GLY A 330 10.81 8.25 13.78
N LYS A 331 10.29 8.04 12.56
CA LYS A 331 10.94 8.50 11.32
C LYS A 331 10.28 9.73 10.68
N ALA A 332 9.21 10.25 11.29
CA ALA A 332 8.51 11.44 10.82
C ALA A 332 9.06 12.76 11.40
N GLU A 333 10.18 12.73 12.09
CA GLU A 333 10.85 13.91 12.66
C GLU A 333 11.87 14.53 11.69
#